data_2f31561cc15488509d01a08fced6e049
#
_entry.id   2f31561cc15488509d01a08fced6e049
#
_cell.length_a   1.000
_cell.length_b   1.000
_cell.length_c   1.000
_cell.angle_alpha   90.00
_cell.angle_beta   90.00
_cell.angle_gamma   90.00
#
_symmetry.space_group_name_H-M   'P 1'
#
loop_
_entity.id
_entity.type
_entity.pdbx_description
1 polymer ?
#
loop_
_entity_poly.entity_id
_entity_poly.type
_entity_poly.pdbx_seq_one_letter_code
_entity_poly.pdbx_strand_id
1 'polypeptide(L)' 'NSTLHKWPWKLIVGKSKDQLFNLSKDPNEKNDVADTEKKKLQELKKFLEIEVFKDNDDLP' A
#
# COMPACT_ATOMS: atom_id res chain seq x y z
N ASN A 1 -11.73 -0.65 -0.07
CA ASN A 1 -10.41 -0.09 -0.39
C ASN A 1 -9.61 0.11 0.87
N SER A 2 -8.32 -0.14 0.80
CA SER A 2 -7.42 0.01 1.94
C SER A 2 -6.24 0.90 1.55
N THR A 3 -5.78 1.68 2.50
CA THR A 3 -4.65 2.57 2.28
C THR A 3 -3.62 2.35 3.38
N LEU A 4 -2.36 2.18 2.98
CA LEU A 4 -1.26 2.03 3.91
C LEU A 4 -0.30 3.20 3.73
N HIS A 5 -0.04 3.92 4.82
CA HIS A 5 0.94 4.99 4.82
C HIS A 5 2.21 4.52 5.52
N LYS A 6 3.28 4.41 4.77
CA LYS A 6 4.58 4.07 5.32
C LYS A 6 5.60 4.96 4.63
N TRP A 7 5.84 6.11 5.23
CA TRP A 7 6.68 7.15 4.62
C TRP A 7 7.97 6.59 4.05
N PRO A 8 8.40 6.94 2.85
CA PRO A 8 7.74 7.91 1.95
C PRO A 8 6.67 7.27 1.05
N TRP A 9 6.25 6.06 1.33
CA TRP A 9 5.35 5.31 0.46
C TRP A 9 3.90 5.42 0.88
N LYS A 10 3.03 5.46 -0.10
CA LYS A 10 1.59 5.39 0.11
C LYS A 10 1.04 4.31 -0.82
N LEU A 11 0.46 3.29 -0.24
CA LEU A 11 -0.12 2.18 -1.00
C LEU A 11 -1.64 2.25 -0.88
N ILE A 12 -2.31 2.20 -2.03
CA ILE A 12 -3.77 2.15 -2.09
C ILE A 12 -4.17 0.85 -2.76
N VAL A 13 -4.85 -0.01 -2.02
CA VAL A 13 -5.32 -1.29 -2.56
C VAL A 13 -6.75 -1.14 -2.99
N GLY A 14 -7.00 -1.25 -4.30
CA GLY A 14 -8.33 -1.13 -4.86
C GLY A 14 -8.87 -2.49 -5.29
N LYS A 15 -10.11 -2.49 -5.76
CA LYS A 15 -10.76 -3.73 -6.20
C LYS A 15 -10.16 -4.26 -7.50
N SER A 16 -9.83 -3.39 -8.43
CA SER A 16 -9.33 -3.79 -9.73
C SER A 16 -7.83 -3.65 -9.87
N LYS A 17 -7.22 -2.70 -9.16
CA LYS A 17 -5.79 -2.51 -9.21
C LYS A 17 -5.30 -1.80 -7.96
N ASP A 18 -4.00 -1.95 -7.70
CA ASP A 18 -3.33 -1.27 -6.61
C ASP A 18 -2.60 -0.05 -7.15
N GLN A 19 -2.41 0.95 -6.29
CA GLN A 19 -1.66 2.15 -6.63
C GLN A 19 -0.58 2.37 -5.59
N LEU A 20 0.59 2.80 -6.04
CA LEU A 20 1.72 3.04 -5.14
C LEU A 20 2.36 4.38 -5.50
N PHE A 21 2.56 5.21 -4.48
CA PHE A 21 3.16 6.53 -4.66
C PHE A 21 4.33 6.73 -3.73
N ASN A 22 5.38 7.38 -4.24
CA ASN A 22 6.52 7.78 -3.43
C ASN A 22 6.37 9.27 -3.11
N LEU A 23 5.90 9.56 -1.92
CA LEU A 23 5.55 10.93 -1.54
C LEU A 23 6.75 11.85 -1.42
N SER A 24 7.96 11.30 -1.23
CA SER A 24 9.15 12.14 -1.18
C SER A 24 9.53 12.70 -2.54
N LYS A 25 9.18 11.99 -3.61
CA LYS A 25 9.43 12.43 -4.99
C LYS A 25 8.19 12.94 -5.66
N ASP A 26 7.02 12.52 -5.21
CA ASP A 26 5.74 12.81 -5.85
C ASP A 26 4.69 13.13 -4.78
N PRO A 27 4.82 14.28 -4.10
CA PRO A 27 3.89 14.62 -3.01
C PRO A 27 2.45 14.83 -3.49
N ASN A 28 2.26 15.06 -4.78
CA ASN A 28 0.92 15.26 -5.33
C ASN A 28 0.26 13.97 -5.81
N GLU A 29 0.96 12.83 -5.68
CA GLU A 29 0.44 11.52 -6.09
C GLU A 29 0.01 11.50 -7.55
N LYS A 30 0.85 12.04 -8.42
CA LYS A 30 0.58 12.08 -9.85
C LYS A 30 1.12 10.87 -10.60
N ASN A 31 2.13 10.21 -10.07
CA ASN A 31 2.77 9.08 -10.73
C ASN A 31 2.58 7.80 -9.92
N ASP A 32 1.71 6.94 -10.41
CA ASP A 32 1.53 5.60 -9.82
C ASP A 32 2.72 4.74 -10.22
N VAL A 33 3.49 4.28 -9.26
CA VAL A 33 4.69 3.46 -9.51
C VAL A 33 4.47 2.00 -9.15
N ALA A 34 3.21 1.56 -9.05
CA ALA A 34 2.91 0.18 -8.71
C ALA A 34 3.51 -0.80 -9.72
N ASP A 35 3.52 -0.46 -11.00
CA ASP A 35 4.10 -1.32 -12.02
C ASP A 35 5.62 -1.27 -12.03
N THR A 36 6.20 -0.12 -11.71
CA THR A 36 7.64 0.05 -11.71
C THR A 36 8.29 -0.51 -10.45
N GLU A 37 7.63 -0.32 -9.31
CA GLU A 37 8.15 -0.75 -8.02
C GLU A 37 7.34 -1.93 -7.48
N LYS A 38 7.29 -2.99 -8.27
CA LYS A 38 6.51 -4.17 -7.89
C LYS A 38 7.00 -4.82 -6.60
N LYS A 39 8.30 -4.86 -6.40
CA LYS A 39 8.86 -5.44 -5.18
C LYS A 39 8.42 -4.68 -3.95
N LYS A 40 8.48 -3.35 -4.02
CA LYS A 40 8.05 -2.50 -2.92
C LYS A 40 6.54 -2.64 -2.69
N LEU A 41 5.78 -2.72 -3.77
CA LEU A 41 4.35 -2.92 -3.70
C LEU A 41 4.00 -4.21 -2.94
N GLN A 42 4.66 -5.31 -3.29
CA GLN A 42 4.40 -6.57 -2.63
C GLN A 42 4.82 -6.54 -1.16
N GLU A 43 5.94 -5.90 -0.86
CA GLU A 43 6.41 -5.76 0.50
C GLU A 43 5.40 -5.01 1.37
N LEU A 44 4.89 -3.90 0.86
CA LEU A 44 3.91 -3.11 1.59
C LEU A 44 2.56 -3.82 1.71
N LYS A 45 2.17 -4.58 0.68
CA LYS A 45 0.95 -5.37 0.75
C LYS A 45 1.02 -6.42 1.84
N LYS A 46 2.19 -6.98 2.08
CA LYS A 46 2.36 -7.94 3.17
C LYS A 46 2.10 -7.30 4.53
N PHE A 47 2.58 -6.09 4.73
CA PHE A 47 2.30 -5.37 5.97
C PHE A 47 0.81 -5.15 6.15
N LEU A 48 0.12 -4.77 5.08
CA LEU A 48 -1.31 -4.54 5.14
C LEU A 48 -2.06 -5.83 5.46
N GLU A 49 -1.66 -6.94 4.85
CA GLU A 49 -2.27 -8.24 5.12
C GLU A 49 -2.08 -8.66 6.57
N ILE A 50 -0.89 -8.45 7.11
CA ILE A 50 -0.61 -8.80 8.49
C ILE A 50 -1.50 -8.01 9.45
N GLU A 51 -1.68 -6.72 9.19
CA GLU A 51 -2.54 -5.89 10.03
C GLU A 51 -4.00 -6.34 9.95
N VAL A 52 -4.46 -6.71 8.77
CA VAL A 52 -5.83 -7.19 8.59
C VAL A 52 -5.99 -8.51 9.34
N PHE A 53 -5.02 -9.39 9.28
CA PHE A 53 -5.06 -10.65 10.02
C PHE A 53 -5.10 -10.42 11.53
N LYS A 54 -4.32 -9.48 12.02
CA LYS A 54 -4.34 -9.17 13.45
C LYS A 54 -5.70 -8.66 13.89
N ASP A 55 -6.29 -7.82 13.08
CA ASP A 55 -7.63 -7.30 13.38
C ASP A 55 -8.65 -8.43 13.43
N ASN A 56 -8.54 -9.38 12.51
CA ASN A 56 -9.44 -10.52 12.49
C ASN A 56 -9.23 -11.44 13.69
N ASP A 57 -7.98 -11.60 14.11
CA ASP A 57 -7.66 -12.43 15.27
C ASP A 57 -8.19 -11.83 16.57
N ASP A 58 -8.25 -10.51 16.63
CA ASP A 58 -8.77 -9.83 17.81
C ASP A 58 -10.28 -9.97 17.95
N LEU A 59 -10.96 -10.33 16.89
CA LEU A 59 -12.40 -10.55 16.92
C LEU A 59 -12.70 -11.93 17.49
N PRO A 60 -13.51 -11.99 18.52
CA PRO A 60 -13.89 -13.29 19.10
C PRO A 60 -14.75 -14.13 18.18
#